data_dfd593df38f6d082946a1a70a3f12c18
#
_entry.id   dfd593df38f6d082946a1a70a3f12c18
#
_cell.length_a   1.000
_cell.length_b   1.000
_cell.length_c   1.000
_cell.angle_alpha   90.00
_cell.angle_beta   90.00
_cell.angle_gamma   90.00
#
_symmetry.space_group_name_H-M   'P 1'
#
loop_
_entity.id
_entity.type
_entity.pdbx_description
1 polymer ?
#
loop_
_entity_poly.entity_id
_entity_poly.type
_entity_poly.pdbx_seq_one_letter_code
_entity_poly.pdbx_strand_id
1 'polypeptide(L)'
;MKKSQRPRGAQIAATTPAAGAAAGEAFTFGDPMPALSRAEILDYSEVWSNGEWYEPPVSFAGLAKSFHAGTHHASAIYFKRNVLASTFIPHRLFSRAAFRRWALDFLTFGNGIVERKRNRLGQTLNFEPAPAKYVRRRTDMVNYVQTNGFQTKYEFPEGSVFHLMEADINQEVYGLPEYLGALHAAWLNESSTLFRRRYYENGSHAGFILYMTDPAQNQADVDTIRDALKNSKGPGNFRNLFVYSPSGKKDGIQLIPVSEVAAKDEFFNIKNVTRDDLLAAHRVPPQLLGIVPSNTGGFGAADTAARVFARNEIDPLQAQFLAFNEWAGDEIIRFDPYVLPALETPSKSA
;
A
#
# COMPACT_ATOMS: atom_id res chain seq x y z
N MET A 1 -29.07 51.09 -26.18
CA MET A 1 -29.18 49.62 -25.97
C MET A 1 -28.76 48.93 -27.25
N LYS A 2 -27.53 48.42 -27.35
CA LYS A 2 -27.04 47.64 -28.48
C LYS A 2 -26.92 46.18 -28.04
N LYS A 3 -27.69 45.29 -28.63
CA LYS A 3 -27.61 43.85 -28.42
C LYS A 3 -26.36 43.28 -29.11
N SER A 4 -25.48 42.68 -28.36
CA SER A 4 -24.34 41.92 -28.84
C SER A 4 -24.83 40.59 -29.45
N GLN A 5 -24.57 40.39 -30.74
CA GLN A 5 -24.75 39.10 -31.41
C GLN A 5 -23.56 38.22 -31.21
N ARG A 6 -23.78 37.01 -30.74
CA ARG A 6 -22.75 35.93 -30.69
C ARG A 6 -22.56 35.36 -32.10
N PRO A 7 -21.34 35.05 -32.52
CA PRO A 7 -21.09 34.40 -33.81
C PRO A 7 -21.58 32.93 -33.77
N ARG A 8 -22.30 32.57 -34.83
CA ARG A 8 -22.71 31.18 -35.11
C ARG A 8 -21.50 30.35 -35.44
N GLY A 9 -21.31 29.22 -34.74
CA GLY A 9 -20.34 28.20 -35.07
C GLY A 9 -20.54 27.62 -36.46
N ALA A 10 -19.43 27.53 -37.19
CA ALA A 10 -19.42 26.89 -38.52
C ALA A 10 -19.69 25.37 -38.33
N GLN A 11 -20.74 24.88 -38.99
CA GLN A 11 -20.94 23.45 -39.14
C GLN A 11 -19.90 22.94 -40.14
N ILE A 12 -19.00 22.08 -39.63
CA ILE A 12 -18.11 21.31 -40.49
C ILE A 12 -18.98 20.21 -41.13
N ALA A 13 -19.12 20.26 -42.43
CA ALA A 13 -19.77 19.24 -43.19
C ALA A 13 -19.01 17.92 -43.03
N ALA A 14 -19.71 16.87 -42.58
CA ALA A 14 -19.20 15.53 -42.57
C ALA A 14 -18.99 15.05 -44.02
N THR A 15 -17.75 14.95 -44.45
CA THR A 15 -17.37 14.25 -45.67
C THR A 15 -17.51 12.75 -45.41
N THR A 16 -18.42 12.12 -46.16
CA THR A 16 -18.58 10.68 -46.23
C THR A 16 -17.27 10.07 -46.73
N PRO A 17 -16.61 9.13 -46.00
CA PRO A 17 -15.42 8.49 -46.52
C PRO A 17 -15.78 7.58 -47.69
N ALA A 18 -14.98 7.68 -48.74
CA ALA A 18 -15.08 6.79 -49.90
C ALA A 18 -14.84 5.34 -49.48
N ALA A 19 -15.69 4.45 -49.93
CA ALA A 19 -15.55 3.01 -49.74
C ALA A 19 -14.25 2.53 -50.42
N GLY A 20 -13.31 2.00 -49.61
CA GLY A 20 -12.15 1.33 -50.20
C GLY A 20 -10.82 1.33 -49.43
N ALA A 21 -10.72 2.02 -48.30
CA ALA A 21 -9.53 1.89 -47.44
C ALA A 21 -9.85 0.97 -46.25
N ALA A 22 -9.24 -0.22 -46.21
CA ALA A 22 -9.28 -1.09 -45.04
C ALA A 22 -8.72 -0.28 -43.84
N ALA A 23 -9.56 0.05 -42.90
CA ALA A 23 -9.16 0.74 -41.65
C ALA A 23 -8.23 -0.22 -40.89
N GLY A 24 -6.97 0.19 -40.68
CA GLY A 24 -6.04 -0.54 -39.83
C GLY A 24 -6.62 -0.61 -38.40
N GLU A 25 -6.79 -1.83 -37.90
CA GLU A 25 -7.28 -2.08 -36.55
C GLU A 25 -6.11 -2.22 -35.59
N ALA A 26 -5.95 -1.28 -34.65
CA ALA A 26 -4.99 -1.35 -33.59
C ALA A 26 -5.69 -1.71 -32.27
N PHE A 27 -5.19 -2.71 -31.56
CA PHE A 27 -5.69 -3.03 -30.22
C PHE A 27 -4.53 -3.16 -29.24
N THR A 28 -4.75 -2.68 -28.01
CA THR A 28 -3.82 -2.83 -26.89
C THR A 28 -4.26 -3.96 -25.98
N PHE A 29 -3.29 -4.68 -25.45
CA PHE A 29 -3.57 -5.71 -24.44
C PHE A 29 -3.75 -5.03 -23.10
N GLY A 30 -4.99 -4.91 -22.68
CA GLY A 30 -5.51 -4.32 -21.45
C GLY A 30 -4.50 -3.75 -20.47
N ASP A 31 -4.74 -2.53 -20.04
CA ASP A 31 -3.90 -1.82 -19.06
C ASP A 31 -3.72 -2.61 -17.78
N PRO A 32 -2.53 -2.59 -17.16
CA PRO A 32 -2.35 -3.11 -15.83
C PRO A 32 -3.23 -2.30 -14.87
N MET A 33 -4.30 -2.91 -14.36
CA MET A 33 -5.15 -2.28 -13.36
C MET A 33 -4.41 -2.28 -12.02
N PRO A 34 -4.05 -1.12 -11.46
CA PRO A 34 -3.56 -1.05 -10.09
C PRO A 34 -4.68 -1.51 -9.15
N ALA A 35 -4.34 -2.31 -8.13
CA ALA A 35 -5.31 -2.83 -7.16
C ALA A 35 -6.02 -1.73 -6.35
N LEU A 36 -5.54 -0.48 -6.44
CA LEU A 36 -6.07 0.69 -5.74
C LEU A 36 -5.96 1.92 -6.64
N SER A 37 -7.04 2.68 -6.78
CA SER A 37 -6.94 4.00 -7.41
C SER A 37 -6.21 4.95 -6.45
N ARG A 38 -5.15 5.56 -6.93
CA ARG A 38 -4.27 6.45 -6.15
C ARG A 38 -5.00 7.68 -5.61
N ALA A 39 -6.03 8.14 -6.31
CA ALA A 39 -6.82 9.30 -5.93
C ALA A 39 -7.59 9.10 -4.62
N GLU A 40 -8.05 7.88 -4.33
CA GLU A 40 -8.88 7.60 -3.14
C GLU A 40 -8.11 7.65 -1.80
N ILE A 41 -6.77 7.58 -1.84
CA ILE A 41 -5.97 7.53 -0.61
C ILE A 41 -5.27 8.87 -0.34
N LEU A 42 -4.87 9.58 -1.39
CA LEU A 42 -4.07 10.79 -1.27
C LEU A 42 -4.85 12.07 -1.59
N ASP A 43 -6.15 11.97 -1.82
CA ASP A 43 -7.02 13.14 -1.90
C ASP A 43 -7.20 13.68 -0.47
N TYR A 44 -6.24 14.52 -0.10
CA TYR A 44 -6.14 15.17 1.20
C TYR A 44 -7.28 16.19 1.31
N SER A 45 -8.44 15.73 1.73
CA SER A 45 -9.51 16.61 2.10
C SER A 45 -9.38 17.01 3.57
N GLU A 46 -9.74 18.23 3.90
CA GLU A 46 -10.05 18.61 5.26
C GLU A 46 -11.05 17.61 5.85
N VAL A 47 -10.98 17.39 7.15
CA VAL A 47 -11.87 16.46 7.84
C VAL A 47 -13.32 16.81 7.52
N TRP A 48 -14.01 15.89 6.86
CA TRP A 48 -15.41 16.06 6.50
C TRP A 48 -16.32 15.38 7.54
N SER A 49 -17.44 16.03 7.85
CA SER A 49 -18.45 15.50 8.74
C SER A 49 -19.74 15.19 7.98
N ASN A 50 -20.34 14.04 8.27
CA ASN A 50 -21.68 13.68 7.78
C ASN A 50 -22.81 14.22 8.69
N GLY A 51 -22.47 15.04 9.70
CA GLY A 51 -23.40 15.58 10.68
C GLY A 51 -23.45 14.77 12.00
N GLU A 52 -23.07 13.51 11.99
CA GLU A 52 -23.02 12.65 13.19
C GLU A 52 -21.59 12.41 13.66
N TRP A 53 -20.67 12.16 12.75
CA TRP A 53 -19.24 11.93 13.02
C TRP A 53 -18.36 12.52 11.94
N TYR A 54 -17.07 12.60 12.25
CA TYR A 54 -16.05 12.98 11.28
C TYR A 54 -15.53 11.75 10.54
N GLU A 55 -15.41 11.85 9.21
CA GLU A 55 -14.69 10.85 8.42
C GLU A 55 -13.18 11.13 8.47
N PRO A 56 -12.34 10.08 8.47
CA PRO A 56 -10.89 10.28 8.48
C PRO A 56 -10.42 10.95 7.17
N PRO A 57 -9.39 11.83 7.25
CA PRO A 57 -8.88 12.59 6.11
C PRO A 57 -8.29 11.71 5.01
N VAL A 58 -7.84 10.52 5.40
CA VAL A 58 -7.34 9.48 4.51
C VAL A 58 -8.17 8.21 4.73
N SER A 59 -8.58 7.56 3.66
CA SER A 59 -9.39 6.35 3.75
C SER A 59 -8.71 5.25 4.57
N PHE A 60 -9.22 4.94 5.75
CA PHE A 60 -8.71 3.82 6.57
C PHE A 60 -8.89 2.46 5.86
N ALA A 61 -9.91 2.31 5.03
CA ALA A 61 -10.07 1.13 4.20
C ALA A 61 -8.98 1.04 3.13
N GLY A 62 -8.60 2.18 2.55
CA GLY A 62 -7.48 2.31 1.63
C GLY A 62 -6.14 1.98 2.28
N LEU A 63 -5.85 2.54 3.47
CA LEU A 63 -4.64 2.21 4.23
C LEU A 63 -4.58 0.72 4.58
N ALA A 64 -5.70 0.11 5.00
CA ALA A 64 -5.76 -1.32 5.29
C ALA A 64 -5.49 -2.20 4.06
N LYS A 65 -5.93 -1.79 2.87
CA LYS A 65 -5.61 -2.47 1.61
C LYS A 65 -4.14 -2.26 1.24
N SER A 66 -3.62 -1.04 1.37
CA SER A 66 -2.22 -0.69 1.08
C SER A 66 -1.23 -1.37 2.02
N PHE A 67 -1.66 -1.80 3.19
CA PHE A 67 -0.83 -2.53 4.14
C PHE A 67 -0.13 -3.75 3.51
N HIS A 68 -0.78 -4.43 2.57
CA HIS A 68 -0.23 -5.57 1.86
C HIS A 68 0.30 -5.25 0.45
N ALA A 69 0.30 -3.96 0.04
CA ALA A 69 0.75 -3.57 -1.29
C ALA A 69 2.25 -3.84 -1.54
N GLY A 70 3.07 -3.85 -0.49
CA GLY A 70 4.50 -4.12 -0.61
C GLY A 70 5.01 -5.01 0.53
N THR A 71 5.91 -5.94 0.19
CA THR A 71 6.53 -6.85 1.17
C THR A 71 7.23 -6.08 2.30
N HIS A 72 7.93 -5.01 1.96
CA HIS A 72 8.73 -4.24 2.90
C HIS A 72 7.88 -3.31 3.77
N HIS A 73 6.74 -2.85 3.25
CA HIS A 73 5.81 -1.99 3.98
C HIS A 73 5.20 -2.71 5.20
N ALA A 74 4.51 -3.81 4.98
CA ALA A 74 3.93 -4.60 6.06
C ALA A 74 5.00 -5.15 7.02
N SER A 75 6.16 -5.57 6.48
CA SER A 75 7.26 -6.12 7.27
C SER A 75 7.81 -5.11 8.27
N ALA A 76 7.99 -3.86 7.86
CA ALA A 76 8.48 -2.80 8.75
C ALA A 76 7.49 -2.49 9.88
N ILE A 77 6.19 -2.40 9.58
CA ILE A 77 5.14 -2.19 10.59
C ILE A 77 5.09 -3.38 11.56
N TYR A 78 5.11 -4.61 11.06
CA TYR A 78 5.13 -5.79 11.91
C TYR A 78 6.38 -5.86 12.78
N PHE A 79 7.53 -5.44 12.27
CA PHE A 79 8.76 -5.41 13.03
C PHE A 79 8.65 -4.43 14.22
N LYS A 80 8.28 -3.18 13.99
CA LYS A 80 8.03 -2.20 15.06
C LYS A 80 7.04 -2.72 16.10
N ARG A 81 5.87 -3.21 15.66
CA ARG A 81 4.87 -3.81 16.54
C ARG A 81 5.43 -4.95 17.37
N ASN A 82 6.25 -5.83 16.79
CA ASN A 82 6.82 -6.98 17.49
C ASN A 82 7.81 -6.52 18.55
N VAL A 83 8.66 -5.54 18.26
CA VAL A 83 9.59 -4.95 19.23
C VAL A 83 8.81 -4.30 20.38
N LEU A 84 7.82 -3.45 20.08
CA LEU A 84 6.96 -2.85 21.12
C LEU A 84 6.27 -3.90 21.98
N ALA A 85 5.72 -4.95 21.36
CA ALA A 85 5.03 -6.00 22.09
C ALA A 85 5.96 -6.91 22.89
N SER A 86 7.21 -7.09 22.46
CA SER A 86 8.21 -7.88 23.21
C SER A 86 8.67 -7.15 24.47
N THR A 87 8.83 -5.84 24.39
CA THR A 87 9.22 -4.98 25.52
C THR A 87 8.06 -4.63 26.45
N PHE A 88 6.81 -4.75 26.00
CA PHE A 88 5.63 -4.46 26.81
C PHE A 88 5.50 -5.44 27.99
N ILE A 89 5.37 -4.89 29.20
CA ILE A 89 5.11 -5.64 30.43
C ILE A 89 3.59 -5.80 30.60
N PRO A 90 3.03 -7.02 30.49
CA PRO A 90 1.59 -7.23 30.58
C PRO A 90 1.04 -6.81 31.95
N HIS A 91 -0.14 -6.20 31.93
CA HIS A 91 -0.90 -5.86 33.13
C HIS A 91 -2.18 -6.72 33.22
N ARG A 92 -2.70 -6.95 34.43
CA ARG A 92 -3.94 -7.74 34.66
C ARG A 92 -5.16 -7.21 33.88
N LEU A 93 -5.22 -5.90 33.63
CA LEU A 93 -6.29 -5.23 32.90
C LEU A 93 -5.99 -5.05 31.41
N PHE A 94 -4.74 -5.30 30.97
CA PHE A 94 -4.31 -5.10 29.59
C PHE A 94 -3.29 -6.14 29.16
N SER A 95 -3.71 -7.09 28.35
CA SER A 95 -2.86 -8.20 27.93
C SER A 95 -1.89 -7.79 26.83
N ARG A 96 -0.77 -8.55 26.67
CA ARG A 96 0.16 -8.35 25.55
C ARG A 96 -0.53 -8.53 24.19
N ALA A 97 -1.51 -9.42 24.09
CA ALA A 97 -2.28 -9.61 22.85
C ALA A 97 -3.14 -8.38 22.53
N ALA A 98 -3.75 -7.76 23.53
CA ALA A 98 -4.47 -6.50 23.35
C ALA A 98 -3.52 -5.38 22.95
N PHE A 99 -2.40 -5.21 23.63
CA PHE A 99 -1.39 -4.23 23.28
C PHE A 99 -0.89 -4.39 21.83
N ARG A 100 -0.61 -5.63 21.38
CA ARG A 100 -0.19 -5.91 19.99
C ARG A 100 -1.21 -5.44 18.95
N ARG A 101 -2.51 -5.58 19.21
CA ARG A 101 -3.56 -5.09 18.31
C ARG A 101 -3.59 -3.57 18.28
N TRP A 102 -3.55 -2.96 19.45
CA TRP A 102 -3.53 -1.50 19.58
C TRP A 102 -2.32 -0.87 18.89
N ALA A 103 -1.12 -1.40 19.14
CA ALA A 103 0.09 -0.93 18.47
C ALA A 103 0.06 -1.13 16.94
N LEU A 104 -0.54 -2.22 16.46
CA LEU A 104 -0.69 -2.43 15.02
C LEU A 104 -1.61 -1.38 14.39
N ASP A 105 -2.75 -1.10 15.01
CA ASP A 105 -3.69 -0.08 14.52
C ASP A 105 -3.04 1.30 14.52
N PHE A 106 -2.36 1.67 15.60
CA PHE A 106 -1.65 2.94 15.69
C PHE A 106 -0.59 3.08 14.60
N LEU A 107 0.28 2.10 14.42
CA LEU A 107 1.32 2.10 13.39
C LEU A 107 0.77 2.07 11.95
N THR A 108 -0.44 1.53 11.76
CA THR A 108 -1.05 1.41 10.42
C THR A 108 -1.87 2.65 10.05
N PHE A 109 -2.63 3.18 11.00
CA PHE A 109 -3.60 4.25 10.73
C PHE A 109 -3.20 5.60 11.33
N GLY A 110 -2.11 5.67 12.10
CA GLY A 110 -1.81 6.83 12.94
C GLY A 110 -2.82 7.03 14.08
N ASN A 111 -3.67 6.04 14.33
CA ASN A 111 -4.75 6.10 15.30
C ASN A 111 -4.87 4.78 16.06
N GLY A 112 -4.82 4.85 17.35
CA GLY A 112 -4.97 3.69 18.23
C GLY A 112 -6.08 3.92 19.25
N ILE A 113 -7.11 3.08 19.23
CA ILE A 113 -8.32 3.24 20.05
C ILE A 113 -8.37 2.14 21.09
N VAL A 114 -8.60 2.53 22.36
CA VAL A 114 -8.82 1.59 23.47
C VAL A 114 -10.06 1.99 24.25
N GLU A 115 -10.92 1.03 24.52
CA GLU A 115 -12.09 1.21 25.35
C GLU A 115 -11.84 0.69 26.77
N ARG A 116 -12.21 1.48 27.77
CA ARG A 116 -12.30 1.07 29.18
C ARG A 116 -13.62 0.36 29.42
N LYS A 117 -13.60 -0.95 29.57
CA LYS A 117 -14.77 -1.73 29.97
C LYS A 117 -14.97 -1.64 31.48
N ARG A 118 -16.19 -1.30 31.89
CA ARG A 118 -16.59 -1.18 33.33
C ARG A 118 -17.67 -2.18 33.69
N ASN A 119 -17.68 -2.60 34.94
CA ASN A 119 -18.79 -3.35 35.52
C ASN A 119 -19.96 -2.41 35.92
N ARG A 120 -21.06 -2.98 36.37
CA ARG A 120 -22.25 -2.19 36.82
C ARG A 120 -21.98 -1.28 38.01
N LEU A 121 -20.90 -1.51 38.75
CA LEU A 121 -20.45 -0.68 39.87
C LEU A 121 -19.46 0.41 39.44
N GLY A 122 -19.21 0.56 38.15
CA GLY A 122 -18.27 1.55 37.60
C GLY A 122 -16.79 1.17 37.68
N GLN A 123 -16.45 0.00 38.21
CA GLN A 123 -15.06 -0.45 38.31
C GLN A 123 -14.54 -0.92 36.93
N THR A 124 -13.29 -0.63 36.63
CA THR A 124 -12.65 -1.09 35.42
C THR A 124 -12.42 -2.61 35.43
N LEU A 125 -12.96 -3.29 34.45
CA LEU A 125 -12.79 -4.74 34.24
C LEU A 125 -11.54 -5.03 33.42
N ASN A 126 -11.41 -4.36 32.30
CA ASN A 126 -10.28 -4.47 31.39
C ASN A 126 -10.26 -3.29 30.44
N PHE A 127 -9.18 -3.19 29.67
CA PHE A 127 -9.04 -2.29 28.53
C PHE A 127 -9.02 -3.12 27.24
N GLU A 128 -9.83 -2.74 26.28
CA GLU A 128 -9.99 -3.49 25.03
C GLU A 128 -9.74 -2.60 23.81
N PRO A 129 -8.78 -2.94 22.94
CA PRO A 129 -8.58 -2.22 21.69
C PRO A 129 -9.77 -2.35 20.76
N ALA A 130 -10.31 -1.23 20.34
CA ALA A 130 -11.33 -1.16 19.29
C ALA A 130 -10.64 -0.96 17.93
N PRO A 131 -11.10 -1.66 16.85
CA PRO A 131 -10.46 -1.56 15.54
C PRO A 131 -10.54 -0.13 15.00
N ALA A 132 -9.43 0.58 14.92
CA ALA A 132 -9.36 1.98 14.49
C ALA A 132 -10.02 2.21 13.12
N LYS A 133 -9.90 1.23 12.22
CA LYS A 133 -10.54 1.26 10.91
C LYS A 133 -12.04 1.59 10.95
N TYR A 134 -12.75 1.16 11.98
CA TYR A 134 -14.20 1.27 12.10
C TYR A 134 -14.65 2.29 13.14
N VAL A 135 -13.74 2.85 13.94
CA VAL A 135 -14.09 3.86 14.95
C VAL A 135 -14.10 5.24 14.32
N ARG A 136 -15.11 6.04 14.71
CA ARG A 136 -15.25 7.42 14.27
C ARG A 136 -15.44 8.32 15.48
N ARG A 137 -14.86 9.52 15.43
CA ARG A 137 -15.07 10.56 16.43
C ARG A 137 -16.31 11.34 16.08
N ARG A 138 -17.21 11.53 17.07
CA ARG A 138 -18.44 12.31 16.86
C ARG A 138 -18.14 13.80 16.68
N THR A 139 -19.12 14.52 16.12
CA THR A 139 -19.02 15.97 15.89
C THR A 139 -18.92 16.79 17.18
N ASP A 140 -19.31 16.23 18.31
CA ASP A 140 -19.12 16.81 19.65
C ASP A 140 -17.65 16.78 20.12
N MET A 141 -16.76 16.13 19.39
CA MET A 141 -15.32 15.98 19.67
C MET A 141 -15.00 15.23 20.98
N VAL A 142 -16.00 14.66 21.63
CA VAL A 142 -15.89 13.95 22.92
C VAL A 142 -16.19 12.47 22.75
N ASN A 143 -17.26 12.14 22.05
CA ASN A 143 -17.79 10.79 21.94
C ASN A 143 -17.29 10.06 20.68
N TYR A 144 -17.36 8.75 20.74
CA TYR A 144 -16.91 7.85 19.68
C TYR A 144 -18.00 6.85 19.33
N VAL A 145 -18.01 6.44 18.06
CA VAL A 145 -18.89 5.39 17.55
C VAL A 145 -18.10 4.39 16.73
N GLN A 146 -18.49 3.13 16.79
CA GLN A 146 -18.02 2.13 15.87
C GLN A 146 -19.05 1.97 14.75
N THR A 147 -18.60 2.12 13.51
CA THR A 147 -19.45 2.05 12.32
C THR A 147 -19.25 0.75 11.54
N ASN A 148 -20.26 0.41 10.75
CA ASN A 148 -20.16 -0.63 9.72
C ASN A 148 -20.47 0.01 8.35
N GLY A 149 -19.54 0.84 7.88
CA GLY A 149 -19.78 1.71 6.73
C GLY A 149 -20.60 2.93 7.14
N PHE A 150 -21.85 3.04 6.68
CA PHE A 150 -22.70 4.23 6.90
C PHE A 150 -23.62 4.13 8.15
N GLN A 151 -23.55 3.04 8.91
CA GLN A 151 -24.41 2.83 10.06
C GLN A 151 -23.59 2.72 11.34
N THR A 152 -24.06 3.41 12.40
CA THR A 152 -23.55 3.20 13.76
C THR A 152 -23.91 1.79 14.22
N LYS A 153 -22.89 1.03 14.61
CA LYS A 153 -23.02 -0.32 15.15
C LYS A 153 -22.95 -0.36 16.67
N TYR A 154 -22.12 0.52 17.25
CA TYR A 154 -21.89 0.58 18.67
C TYR A 154 -21.51 2.01 19.06
N GLU A 155 -22.14 2.54 20.12
CA GLU A 155 -21.79 3.81 20.74
C GLU A 155 -20.95 3.53 21.98
N PHE A 156 -19.79 4.11 22.04
CA PHE A 156 -18.93 3.98 23.21
C PHE A 156 -19.49 4.83 24.34
N PRO A 157 -19.52 4.31 25.60
CA PRO A 157 -19.88 5.12 26.74
C PRO A 157 -18.99 6.36 26.86
N GLU A 158 -19.56 7.48 27.26
CA GLU A 158 -18.83 8.74 27.41
C GLU A 158 -17.61 8.57 28.34
N GLY A 159 -16.45 9.11 27.91
CA GLY A 159 -15.20 9.03 28.65
C GLY A 159 -14.60 7.61 28.76
N SER A 160 -15.15 6.63 28.03
CA SER A 160 -14.62 5.26 28.03
C SER A 160 -13.53 5.03 26.99
N VAL A 161 -13.31 5.95 26.08
CA VAL A 161 -12.36 5.79 24.96
C VAL A 161 -11.10 6.61 25.18
N PHE A 162 -9.96 5.94 25.06
CA PHE A 162 -8.67 6.59 24.85
C PHE A 162 -8.32 6.53 23.37
N HIS A 163 -8.01 7.67 22.80
CA HIS A 163 -7.59 7.81 21.40
C HIS A 163 -6.16 8.31 21.34
N LEU A 164 -5.23 7.40 21.02
CA LEU A 164 -3.85 7.75 20.69
C LEU A 164 -3.80 8.17 19.23
N MET A 165 -3.31 9.37 18.97
CA MET A 165 -3.19 9.95 17.62
C MET A 165 -1.74 10.27 17.31
N GLU A 166 -1.30 9.92 16.09
CA GLU A 166 -0.04 10.44 15.54
C GLU A 166 -0.29 11.88 15.06
N ALA A 167 0.44 12.82 15.65
CA ALA A 167 0.23 14.23 15.40
C ALA A 167 0.61 14.62 13.96
N ASP A 168 -0.27 15.35 13.29
CA ASP A 168 -0.01 15.95 11.99
C ASP A 168 -0.42 17.43 11.99
N ILE A 169 0.36 18.27 11.29
CA ILE A 169 0.15 19.72 11.26
C ILE A 169 -1.17 20.13 10.58
N ASN A 170 -1.76 19.25 9.79
CA ASN A 170 -2.99 19.50 9.02
C ASN A 170 -4.21 18.81 9.64
N GLN A 171 -4.07 18.10 10.78
CA GLN A 171 -5.12 17.28 11.33
C GLN A 171 -5.26 17.41 12.84
N GLU A 172 -6.52 17.63 13.29
CA GLU A 172 -6.87 17.79 14.72
C GLU A 172 -7.80 16.68 15.23
N VAL A 173 -8.52 16.02 14.33
CA VAL A 173 -9.55 15.02 14.71
C VAL A 173 -9.00 13.61 14.66
N TYR A 174 -8.12 13.33 13.72
CA TYR A 174 -7.44 12.05 13.56
C TYR A 174 -5.95 12.23 13.37
N GLY A 175 -5.18 11.25 13.84
CA GLY A 175 -3.77 11.14 13.48
C GLY A 175 -3.57 10.66 12.06
N LEU A 176 -2.39 10.94 11.50
CA LEU A 176 -1.95 10.43 10.21
C LEU A 176 -0.72 9.54 10.37
N PRO A 177 -0.63 8.41 9.68
CA PRO A 177 0.54 7.56 9.78
C PRO A 177 1.74 8.22 9.10
N GLU A 178 2.90 8.19 9.75
CA GLU A 178 4.14 8.85 9.31
C GLU A 178 4.63 8.40 7.93
N TYR A 179 4.28 7.19 7.51
CA TYR A 179 4.72 6.59 6.25
C TYR A 179 3.92 7.03 5.00
N LEU A 180 2.92 7.91 5.13
CA LEU A 180 2.05 8.28 4.00
C LEU A 180 2.83 8.69 2.74
N GLY A 181 3.90 9.47 2.89
CA GLY A 181 4.75 9.87 1.77
C GLY A 181 5.40 8.72 1.01
N ALA A 182 5.59 7.57 1.66
CA ALA A 182 6.19 6.38 1.06
C ALA A 182 5.18 5.42 0.42
N LEU A 183 3.88 5.68 0.48
CA LEU A 183 2.87 4.83 -0.17
C LEU A 183 3.08 4.75 -1.68
N HIS A 184 3.54 5.82 -2.32
CA HIS A 184 3.89 5.80 -3.73
C HIS A 184 5.01 4.79 -4.04
N ALA A 185 6.03 4.72 -3.18
CA ALA A 185 7.10 3.73 -3.31
C ALA A 185 6.57 2.30 -3.10
N ALA A 186 5.63 2.08 -2.16
CA ALA A 186 4.97 0.79 -1.96
C ALA A 186 4.20 0.34 -3.21
N TRP A 187 3.40 1.22 -3.81
CA TRP A 187 2.63 0.93 -5.02
C TRP A 187 3.50 0.76 -6.26
N LEU A 188 4.60 1.52 -6.37
CA LEU A 188 5.57 1.31 -7.45
C LEU A 188 6.26 -0.04 -7.32
N ASN A 189 6.61 -0.47 -6.10
CA ASN A 189 7.16 -1.80 -5.83
C ASN A 189 6.16 -2.92 -6.17
N GLU A 190 4.89 -2.73 -5.83
CA GLU A 190 3.80 -3.64 -6.21
C GLU A 190 3.66 -3.72 -7.74
N SER A 191 3.54 -2.57 -8.41
CA SER A 191 3.39 -2.48 -9.86
C SER A 191 4.56 -3.15 -10.58
N SER A 192 5.79 -2.91 -10.13
CA SER A 192 7.00 -3.57 -10.66
C SER A 192 6.95 -5.09 -10.46
N THR A 193 6.46 -5.56 -9.32
CA THR A 193 6.31 -6.99 -9.04
C THR A 193 5.24 -7.63 -9.93
N LEU A 194 4.09 -6.97 -10.10
CA LEU A 194 3.01 -7.42 -10.96
C LEU A 194 3.42 -7.43 -12.43
N PHE A 195 4.11 -6.39 -12.89
CA PHE A 195 4.64 -6.36 -14.24
C PHE A 195 5.63 -7.50 -14.47
N ARG A 196 6.60 -7.71 -13.56
CA ARG A 196 7.57 -8.81 -13.65
C ARG A 196 6.89 -10.18 -13.67
N ARG A 197 5.86 -10.37 -12.83
CA ARG A 197 5.07 -11.58 -12.84
C ARG A 197 4.42 -11.83 -14.20
N ARG A 198 3.73 -10.83 -14.76
CA ARG A 198 3.13 -10.92 -16.09
C ARG A 198 4.15 -11.14 -17.19
N TYR A 199 5.31 -10.49 -17.11
CA TYR A 199 6.41 -10.70 -18.02
C TYR A 199 6.84 -12.19 -18.09
N TYR A 200 7.00 -12.83 -16.92
CA TYR A 200 7.32 -14.25 -16.87
C TYR A 200 6.14 -15.16 -17.27
N GLU A 201 4.93 -14.81 -16.90
CA GLU A 201 3.72 -15.54 -17.32
C GLU A 201 3.53 -15.50 -18.86
N ASN A 202 3.98 -14.43 -19.50
CA ASN A 202 3.94 -14.28 -20.96
C ASN A 202 5.20 -14.82 -21.67
N GLY A 203 5.99 -15.66 -21.03
CA GLY A 203 7.16 -16.28 -21.65
C GLY A 203 8.38 -15.37 -21.79
N SER A 204 8.55 -14.40 -20.86
CA SER A 204 9.66 -13.43 -20.83
C SER A 204 9.69 -12.46 -22.02
N HIS A 205 8.52 -12.12 -22.55
CA HIS A 205 8.36 -11.09 -23.57
C HIS A 205 7.53 -9.91 -23.02
N ALA A 206 8.02 -8.70 -23.22
CA ALA A 206 7.29 -7.46 -22.88
C ALA A 206 6.08 -7.25 -23.80
N GLY A 207 5.95 -8.06 -24.82
CA GLY A 207 4.98 -7.99 -25.88
C GLY A 207 5.65 -7.81 -27.24
N PHE A 208 4.90 -8.02 -28.27
CA PHE A 208 5.34 -7.75 -29.64
C PHE A 208 4.21 -7.06 -30.41
N ILE A 209 4.58 -6.29 -31.40
CA ILE A 209 3.66 -5.71 -32.36
C ILE A 209 3.70 -6.62 -33.58
N LEU A 210 2.59 -7.27 -33.89
CA LEU A 210 2.42 -7.97 -35.17
C LEU A 210 1.99 -6.93 -36.20
N TYR A 211 2.89 -6.60 -37.11
CA TYR A 211 2.62 -5.68 -38.20
C TYR A 211 2.40 -6.47 -39.50
N MET A 212 1.21 -6.34 -40.09
CA MET A 212 0.84 -6.99 -41.36
C MET A 212 0.64 -5.93 -42.40
N THR A 213 1.35 -6.05 -43.54
CA THR A 213 1.21 -5.16 -44.70
C THR A 213 0.52 -5.82 -45.86
N ASP A 214 0.32 -7.14 -45.82
CA ASP A 214 -0.36 -7.85 -46.90
C ASP A 214 -1.88 -7.67 -46.74
N PRO A 215 -2.60 -7.27 -47.81
CA PRO A 215 -4.05 -7.17 -47.75
C PRO A 215 -4.65 -8.55 -47.46
N ALA A 216 -5.30 -8.69 -46.32
CA ALA A 216 -6.02 -9.90 -45.96
C ALA A 216 -7.11 -10.15 -47.00
N GLN A 217 -7.09 -11.31 -47.63
CA GLN A 217 -8.09 -11.69 -48.63
C GLN A 217 -9.45 -11.99 -47.96
N ASN A 218 -9.44 -12.23 -46.66
CA ASN A 218 -10.67 -12.51 -45.92
C ASN A 218 -10.54 -12.04 -44.44
N GLN A 219 -11.55 -11.39 -43.91
CA GLN A 219 -11.61 -10.97 -42.50
C GLN A 219 -11.51 -12.17 -41.53
N ALA A 220 -11.99 -13.34 -41.92
CA ALA A 220 -11.89 -14.56 -41.13
C ALA A 220 -10.44 -15.00 -40.85
N ASP A 221 -9.49 -14.71 -41.76
CA ASP A 221 -8.09 -15.03 -41.55
C ASP A 221 -7.46 -14.11 -40.51
N VAL A 222 -7.81 -12.83 -40.50
CA VAL A 222 -7.38 -11.86 -39.48
C VAL A 222 -7.91 -12.26 -38.11
N ASP A 223 -9.17 -12.66 -38.01
CA ASP A 223 -9.80 -13.11 -36.77
C ASP A 223 -9.16 -14.40 -36.26
N THR A 224 -8.84 -15.33 -37.14
CA THR A 224 -8.13 -16.57 -36.77
C THR A 224 -6.73 -16.29 -36.19
N ILE A 225 -5.98 -15.38 -36.81
CA ILE A 225 -4.66 -14.97 -36.30
C ILE A 225 -4.79 -14.25 -34.97
N ARG A 226 -5.79 -13.38 -34.81
CA ARG A 226 -6.08 -12.68 -33.56
C ARG A 226 -6.41 -13.66 -32.43
N ASP A 227 -7.25 -14.65 -32.70
CA ASP A 227 -7.65 -15.65 -31.72
C ASP A 227 -6.50 -16.62 -31.38
N ALA A 228 -5.68 -16.99 -32.36
CA ALA A 228 -4.45 -17.76 -32.14
C ALA A 228 -3.46 -17.01 -31.23
N LEU A 229 -3.29 -15.68 -31.45
CA LEU A 229 -2.47 -14.81 -30.59
C LEU A 229 -3.02 -14.65 -29.18
N LYS A 230 -4.36 -14.55 -29.04
CA LYS A 230 -5.01 -14.51 -27.71
C LYS A 230 -4.84 -15.82 -26.96
N ASN A 231 -4.96 -16.94 -27.64
CA ASN A 231 -4.90 -18.30 -27.07
C ASN A 231 -3.46 -18.79 -26.81
N SER A 232 -2.44 -18.13 -27.37
CA SER A 232 -1.03 -18.45 -27.14
C SER A 232 -0.47 -17.89 -25.82
N LYS A 233 -1.29 -17.19 -25.03
CA LYS A 233 -0.89 -16.62 -23.75
C LYS A 233 -1.07 -17.61 -22.62
N GLY A 234 -0.11 -17.66 -21.67
CA GLY A 234 -0.21 -18.38 -20.41
C GLY A 234 1.01 -19.23 -20.07
N PRO A 235 1.17 -19.64 -18.80
CA PRO A 235 2.27 -20.47 -18.34
C PRO A 235 2.25 -21.82 -19.06
N GLY A 236 3.36 -22.18 -19.70
CA GLY A 236 3.50 -23.43 -20.46
C GLY A 236 3.15 -23.34 -21.96
N ASN A 237 2.62 -22.24 -22.44
CA ASN A 237 2.37 -21.99 -23.85
C ASN A 237 3.53 -21.26 -24.53
N PHE A 238 4.74 -21.81 -24.45
CA PHE A 238 5.91 -21.40 -25.25
C PHE A 238 5.76 -21.85 -26.70
N ARG A 239 4.59 -21.68 -27.29
CA ARG A 239 4.39 -22.07 -28.70
C ARG A 239 4.79 -20.92 -29.57
N ASN A 240 5.81 -21.17 -30.39
CA ASN A 240 6.12 -20.30 -31.53
C ASN A 240 4.88 -20.22 -32.41
N LEU A 241 4.36 -19.00 -32.61
CA LEU A 241 3.24 -18.78 -33.50
C LEU A 241 3.76 -19.00 -34.92
N PHE A 242 3.34 -20.09 -35.55
CA PHE A 242 3.62 -20.35 -36.97
C PHE A 242 2.48 -19.75 -37.80
N VAL A 243 2.80 -18.72 -38.59
CA VAL A 243 1.84 -18.14 -39.53
C VAL A 243 2.32 -18.51 -40.94
N TYR A 244 1.50 -19.32 -41.64
CA TYR A 244 1.73 -19.65 -43.04
C TYR A 244 0.86 -18.74 -43.90
N SER A 245 1.50 -17.90 -44.73
CA SER A 245 0.84 -17.09 -45.75
C SER A 245 1.32 -17.56 -47.15
N PRO A 246 0.49 -18.29 -47.90
CA PRO A 246 0.88 -18.86 -49.19
C PRO A 246 1.13 -17.83 -50.29
N SER A 247 0.68 -16.58 -50.12
CA SER A 247 0.80 -15.46 -51.08
C SER A 247 1.60 -14.28 -50.53
N GLY A 248 2.23 -14.43 -49.38
CA GLY A 248 2.90 -13.32 -48.69
C GLY A 248 4.12 -12.81 -49.39
N LYS A 249 4.25 -11.48 -49.46
CA LYS A 249 5.52 -10.84 -49.84
C LYS A 249 6.54 -11.06 -48.73
N LYS A 250 7.85 -11.05 -49.09
CA LYS A 250 8.96 -11.35 -48.17
C LYS A 250 8.94 -10.60 -46.83
N ASP A 251 8.23 -9.48 -46.72
CA ASP A 251 8.12 -8.63 -45.52
C ASP A 251 6.65 -8.37 -45.14
N GLY A 252 5.71 -9.21 -45.57
CA GLY A 252 4.27 -9.01 -45.36
C GLY A 252 3.81 -9.14 -43.88
N ILE A 253 4.56 -9.84 -43.05
CA ILE A 253 4.32 -9.99 -41.62
C ILE A 253 5.61 -9.76 -40.87
N GLN A 254 5.66 -8.79 -40.01
CA GLN A 254 6.80 -8.50 -39.14
C GLN A 254 6.41 -8.59 -37.67
N LEU A 255 7.18 -9.31 -36.88
CA LEU A 255 7.11 -9.32 -35.41
C LEU A 255 8.15 -8.33 -34.91
N ILE A 256 7.66 -7.22 -34.36
CA ILE A 256 8.51 -6.18 -33.76
C ILE A 256 8.47 -6.37 -32.24
N PRO A 257 9.55 -6.87 -31.61
CA PRO A 257 9.58 -6.98 -30.16
C PRO A 257 9.58 -5.57 -29.55
N VAL A 258 8.73 -5.35 -28.58
CA VAL A 258 8.81 -4.15 -27.73
C VAL A 258 10.08 -4.30 -26.88
N SER A 259 11.00 -3.37 -27.03
CA SER A 259 12.38 -3.36 -26.50
C SER A 259 12.59 -4.10 -25.16
N GLU A 260 13.40 -5.16 -25.18
CA GLU A 260 13.67 -6.02 -24.02
C GLU A 260 14.86 -5.59 -23.16
N VAL A 261 15.74 -4.74 -23.69
CA VAL A 261 17.12 -4.64 -23.18
C VAL A 261 17.23 -3.85 -21.88
N ALA A 262 16.33 -2.90 -21.62
CA ALA A 262 16.37 -2.07 -20.41
C ALA A 262 15.60 -2.66 -19.21
N ALA A 263 14.69 -3.61 -19.46
CA ALA A 263 13.71 -4.00 -18.45
C ALA A 263 14.30 -4.75 -17.22
N LYS A 264 15.32 -5.58 -17.41
CA LYS A 264 15.81 -6.44 -16.31
C LYS A 264 16.54 -5.65 -15.23
N ASP A 265 17.38 -4.73 -15.61
CA ASP A 265 18.20 -3.95 -14.68
C ASP A 265 17.36 -2.84 -14.02
N GLU A 266 16.43 -2.23 -14.76
CA GLU A 266 15.50 -1.24 -14.22
C GLU A 266 14.57 -1.80 -13.17
N PHE A 267 14.00 -3.00 -13.35
CA PHE A 267 13.13 -3.61 -12.34
C PHE A 267 13.86 -3.94 -11.05
N PHE A 268 15.10 -4.37 -11.14
CA PHE A 268 15.91 -4.64 -9.97
C PHE A 268 16.23 -3.35 -9.21
N ASN A 269 16.58 -2.31 -9.93
CA ASN A 269 16.88 -0.99 -9.38
C ASN A 269 15.64 -0.36 -8.73
N ILE A 270 14.49 -0.37 -9.40
CA ILE A 270 13.20 0.11 -8.85
C ILE A 270 12.89 -0.61 -7.54
N LYS A 271 13.05 -1.94 -7.49
CA LYS A 271 12.79 -2.71 -6.26
C LYS A 271 13.72 -2.34 -5.12
N ASN A 272 14.98 -2.11 -5.39
CA ASN A 272 15.94 -1.71 -4.36
C ASN A 272 15.69 -0.29 -3.87
N VAL A 273 15.52 0.68 -4.77
CA VAL A 273 15.25 2.07 -4.40
C VAL A 273 13.94 2.17 -3.61
N THR A 274 12.85 1.59 -4.10
CA THR A 274 11.56 1.63 -3.41
C THR A 274 11.56 0.89 -2.08
N ARG A 275 12.37 -0.17 -1.92
CA ARG A 275 12.61 -0.80 -0.63
C ARG A 275 13.28 0.17 0.33
N ASP A 276 14.33 0.83 -0.11
CA ASP A 276 15.13 1.73 0.73
C ASP A 276 14.29 2.95 1.13
N ASP A 277 13.50 3.52 0.23
CA ASP A 277 12.52 4.58 0.52
C ASP A 277 11.49 4.15 1.58
N LEU A 278 10.93 2.95 1.45
CA LEU A 278 9.97 2.40 2.41
C LEU A 278 10.60 2.21 3.79
N LEU A 279 11.80 1.62 3.85
CA LEU A 279 12.49 1.38 5.11
C LEU A 279 12.92 2.69 5.77
N ALA A 280 13.33 3.68 4.98
CA ALA A 280 13.65 5.02 5.46
C ALA A 280 12.41 5.72 6.05
N ALA A 281 11.27 5.66 5.37
CA ALA A 281 10.01 6.23 5.86
C ALA A 281 9.51 5.56 7.14
N HIS A 282 9.74 4.26 7.28
CA HIS A 282 9.48 3.53 8.52
C HIS A 282 10.59 3.65 9.56
N ARG A 283 11.71 4.28 9.24
CA ARG A 283 12.91 4.42 10.09
C ARG A 283 13.44 3.07 10.60
N VAL A 284 13.25 2.00 9.81
CA VAL A 284 13.72 0.65 10.16
C VAL A 284 15.00 0.33 9.41
N PRO A 285 16.12 0.12 10.10
CA PRO A 285 17.36 -0.28 9.46
C PRO A 285 17.23 -1.62 8.72
N PRO A 286 17.68 -1.71 7.45
CA PRO A 286 17.57 -2.94 6.66
C PRO A 286 18.16 -4.18 7.31
N GLN A 287 19.28 -3.99 8.05
CA GLN A 287 19.98 -5.06 8.77
C GLN A 287 19.09 -5.78 9.78
N LEU A 288 18.16 -5.06 10.42
CA LEU A 288 17.27 -5.62 11.43
C LEU A 288 16.13 -6.45 10.81
N LEU A 289 15.92 -6.33 9.50
CA LEU A 289 14.99 -7.14 8.72
C LEU A 289 15.66 -8.30 8.00
N GLY A 290 16.95 -8.57 8.27
CA GLY A 290 17.73 -9.61 7.59
C GLY A 290 18.10 -9.26 6.16
N ILE A 291 18.03 -7.99 5.76
CA ILE A 291 18.41 -7.52 4.44
C ILE A 291 19.88 -7.12 4.49
N VAL A 292 20.70 -7.76 3.65
CA VAL A 292 22.12 -7.37 3.49
C VAL A 292 22.16 -6.12 2.60
N PRO A 293 22.65 -4.97 3.11
CA PRO A 293 22.81 -3.78 2.28
C PRO A 293 23.79 -4.04 1.15
N SER A 294 23.50 -3.53 -0.04
CA SER A 294 24.38 -3.64 -1.21
C SER A 294 25.70 -2.88 -1.03
N ASN A 295 25.77 -1.98 -0.04
CA ASN A 295 26.93 -1.17 0.28
C ASN A 295 27.31 -1.39 1.75
N THR A 296 28.23 -2.31 2.00
CA THR A 296 28.66 -2.68 3.36
C THR A 296 29.61 -1.67 4.02
N GLY A 297 29.95 -0.59 3.35
CA GLY A 297 31.02 0.33 3.76
C GLY A 297 30.71 1.30 4.89
N GLY A 298 29.53 1.33 5.50
CA GLY A 298 29.24 2.42 6.43
C GLY A 298 28.25 2.17 7.56
N PHE A 299 27.51 1.10 7.57
CA PHE A 299 26.43 0.90 8.56
C PHE A 299 26.76 -0.16 9.61
N GLY A 300 27.86 -0.09 10.30
CA GLY A 300 28.13 -0.80 11.56
C GLY A 300 27.53 -2.20 11.74
N ALA A 301 27.93 -2.89 12.78
CA ALA A 301 27.32 -4.16 13.19
C ALA A 301 25.80 -4.00 13.43
N ALA A 302 25.02 -5.05 13.20
CA ALA A 302 23.57 -5.09 13.45
C ALA A 302 23.20 -4.60 14.87
N ASP A 303 24.08 -4.82 15.83
CA ASP A 303 23.96 -4.33 17.20
C ASP A 303 23.94 -2.79 17.29
N THR A 304 24.79 -2.10 16.54
CA THR A 304 24.78 -0.63 16.48
C THR A 304 23.50 -0.11 15.84
N ALA A 305 23.05 -0.74 14.75
CA ALA A 305 21.78 -0.39 14.11
C ALA A 305 20.60 -0.60 15.07
N ALA A 306 20.60 -1.68 15.85
CA ALA A 306 19.56 -1.95 16.84
C ALA A 306 19.54 -0.91 17.97
N ARG A 307 20.70 -0.47 18.47
CA ARG A 307 20.78 0.58 19.51
C ARG A 307 20.29 1.94 19.00
N VAL A 308 20.67 2.32 17.79
CA VAL A 308 20.19 3.56 17.16
C VAL A 308 18.68 3.51 16.92
N PHE A 309 18.18 2.38 16.41
CA PHE A 309 16.75 2.14 16.21
C PHE A 309 15.97 2.19 17.54
N ALA A 310 16.48 1.53 18.60
CA ALA A 310 15.87 1.57 19.93
C ALA A 310 15.70 3.00 20.41
N ARG A 311 16.77 3.78 20.42
CA ARG A 311 16.78 5.14 20.95
C ARG A 311 15.93 6.12 20.12
N ASN A 312 16.02 6.04 18.79
CA ASN A 312 15.43 7.05 17.92
C ASN A 312 14.00 6.71 17.47
N GLU A 313 13.57 5.47 17.59
CA GLU A 313 12.27 5.03 17.12
C GLU A 313 11.45 4.33 18.22
N ILE A 314 12.01 3.35 18.92
CA ILE A 314 11.24 2.56 19.88
C ILE A 314 10.98 3.35 21.17
N ASP A 315 11.98 4.01 21.73
CA ASP A 315 11.80 4.80 22.96
C ASP A 315 10.78 5.94 22.76
N PRO A 316 10.79 6.73 21.65
CA PRO A 316 9.75 7.72 21.37
C PRO A 316 8.35 7.10 21.21
N LEU A 317 8.23 5.96 20.51
CA LEU A 317 6.95 5.26 20.38
C LEU A 317 6.45 4.77 21.74
N GLN A 318 7.30 4.18 22.56
CA GLN A 318 6.93 3.78 23.93
C GLN A 318 6.45 4.97 24.76
N ALA A 319 7.11 6.12 24.65
CA ALA A 319 6.71 7.34 25.34
C ALA A 319 5.30 7.80 24.94
N GLN A 320 4.94 7.69 23.65
CA GLN A 320 3.57 8.01 23.22
C GLN A 320 2.54 7.06 23.84
N PHE A 321 2.82 5.76 23.93
CA PHE A 321 1.92 4.80 24.56
C PHE A 321 1.77 5.02 26.05
N LEU A 322 2.78 5.56 26.74
CA LEU A 322 2.71 5.87 28.18
C LEU A 322 1.66 6.95 28.53
N ALA A 323 1.27 7.82 27.57
CA ALA A 323 0.18 8.77 27.76
C ALA A 323 -1.15 8.10 28.15
N PHE A 324 -1.32 6.82 27.83
CA PHE A 324 -2.45 6.02 28.27
C PHE A 324 -2.60 5.97 29.80
N ASN A 325 -1.49 5.94 30.55
CA ASN A 325 -1.51 5.83 32.00
C ASN A 325 -2.16 7.03 32.68
N GLU A 326 -1.94 8.25 32.15
CA GLU A 326 -2.56 9.46 32.65
C GLU A 326 -4.09 9.38 32.52
N TRP A 327 -4.59 8.97 31.35
CA TRP A 327 -6.03 8.78 31.14
C TRP A 327 -6.61 7.61 31.96
N ALA A 328 -5.85 6.52 32.10
CA ALA A 328 -6.27 5.35 32.86
C ALA A 328 -6.36 5.65 34.36
N GLY A 329 -5.53 6.58 34.87
CA GLY A 329 -5.37 6.90 36.27
C GLY A 329 -4.60 5.85 37.07
N ASP A 330 -3.87 4.99 36.38
CA ASP A 330 -3.05 3.89 36.95
C ASP A 330 -1.93 3.54 35.97
N GLU A 331 -0.84 2.94 36.46
CA GLU A 331 0.30 2.51 35.64
C GLU A 331 0.01 1.17 34.95
N ILE A 332 -0.74 1.24 33.84
CA ILE A 332 -1.16 0.06 33.06
C ILE A 332 -0.11 -0.32 32.01
N ILE A 333 0.49 0.69 31.35
CA ILE A 333 1.48 0.51 30.29
C ILE A 333 2.86 0.70 30.87
N ARG A 334 3.70 -0.31 30.72
CA ARG A 334 5.13 -0.31 31.09
C ARG A 334 5.91 -1.05 30.05
N PHE A 335 7.16 -0.67 29.87
CA PHE A 335 8.08 -1.32 28.93
C PHE A 335 9.40 -1.65 29.62
N ASP A 336 9.97 -2.77 29.23
CA ASP A 336 11.38 -3.07 29.39
C ASP A 336 12.19 -2.39 28.28
N PRO A 337 13.43 -1.98 28.53
CA PRO A 337 14.30 -1.47 27.47
C PRO A 337 14.49 -2.50 26.35
N TYR A 338 14.49 -2.04 25.10
CA TYR A 338 14.86 -2.90 23.97
C TYR A 338 16.37 -3.05 23.92
N VAL A 339 16.86 -4.18 24.41
CA VAL A 339 18.28 -4.53 24.45
C VAL A 339 18.47 -5.88 23.75
N LEU A 340 19.42 -5.94 22.80
CA LEU A 340 19.84 -7.23 22.27
C LEU A 340 20.71 -7.93 23.31
N PRO A 341 20.47 -9.22 23.63
CA PRO A 341 21.33 -9.98 24.50
C PRO A 341 22.76 -10.03 23.93
N ALA A 342 23.74 -9.87 24.78
CA ALA A 342 25.13 -10.06 24.39
C ALA A 342 25.31 -11.46 23.78
N LEU A 343 25.99 -11.55 22.64
CA LEU A 343 26.38 -12.85 22.10
C LEU A 343 27.28 -13.52 23.14
N GLU A 344 26.79 -14.61 23.72
CA GLU A 344 27.67 -15.45 24.55
C GLU A 344 28.84 -15.93 23.67
N THR A 345 30.01 -15.44 23.90
CA THR A 345 31.23 -16.01 23.32
C THR A 345 31.31 -17.44 23.84
N PRO A 346 31.32 -18.49 22.98
CA PRO A 346 31.49 -19.84 23.46
C PRO A 346 32.77 -19.88 24.29
N SER A 347 32.64 -20.24 25.56
CA SER A 347 33.78 -20.47 26.41
C SER A 347 34.67 -21.51 25.73
N LYS A 348 35.88 -21.13 25.33
CA LYS A 348 36.88 -22.12 24.92
C LYS A 348 37.04 -23.06 26.10
N SER A 349 36.39 -24.22 26.02
CA SER A 349 36.74 -25.34 26.89
C SER A 349 38.22 -25.69 26.61
N ALA A 350 39.03 -25.50 27.60
CA ALA A 350 40.43 -25.91 27.63
C ALA A 350 40.56 -27.42 27.52
#